data_19639aa05d1b76949cf66f4f89b588a2
#
_entry.id   19639aa05d1b76949cf66f4f89b588a2
#
_cell.length_a   1.000
_cell.length_b   1.000
_cell.length_c   1.000
_cell.angle_alpha   90.00
_cell.angle_beta   90.00
_cell.angle_gamma   90.00
#
_symmetry.space_group_name_H-M   'P 1'
#
loop_
_entity.id
_entity.type
_entity.pdbx_description
1 polymer ?
#
loop_
_entity_poly.entity_id
_entity_poly.type
_entity_poly.pdbx_seq_one_letter_code
_entity_poly.pdbx_strand_id
1 'polypeptide(L)'
;MGNTRLFVAICFDEPCKDVLCAAIAGLKSHARQGNFSRRENLHLTLAFLGETNRIDSAKRALGSIRAESFAMELAGLGCFQRSGGDLWWMGVPENGALTALQQQVNAALMQAGFSLEKRAFRPHLTLGRQVILEPGFRAKDYGQTLPPARMLVKEIALMESRRVNGLLQYVPRFVQPIG
;
A
#
# COMPACT_ATOMS: atom_id res chain seq x y z
N MET A 1 -16.13 -5.39 -22.71
CA MET A 1 -15.36 -5.77 -21.51
C MET A 1 -15.84 -4.94 -20.31
N GLY A 2 -16.05 -5.57 -19.20
CA GLY A 2 -16.44 -4.88 -17.98
C GLY A 2 -15.30 -4.00 -17.40
N ASN A 3 -15.67 -3.03 -16.61
CA ASN A 3 -14.70 -2.21 -15.88
C ASN A 3 -14.00 -3.04 -14.80
N THR A 4 -12.73 -2.76 -14.60
CA THR A 4 -11.86 -3.39 -13.61
C THR A 4 -11.28 -2.32 -12.70
N ARG A 5 -11.31 -2.55 -11.40
CA ARG A 5 -10.73 -1.61 -10.44
C ARG A 5 -9.23 -1.79 -10.35
N LEU A 6 -8.50 -0.79 -10.82
CA LEU A 6 -7.04 -0.83 -10.95
C LEU A 6 -6.34 0.16 -10.02
N PHE A 7 -5.14 -0.21 -9.61
CA PHE A 7 -4.20 0.67 -8.89
C PHE A 7 -2.76 0.24 -9.17
N VAL A 8 -1.82 1.14 -8.95
CA VAL A 8 -0.38 0.88 -9.06
C VAL A 8 0.20 0.80 -7.67
N ALA A 9 1.02 -0.22 -7.42
CA ALA A 9 1.56 -0.46 -6.10
C ALA A 9 2.98 -1.04 -6.13
N ILE A 10 3.66 -0.89 -4.99
CA ILE A 10 4.83 -1.66 -4.61
C ILE A 10 4.34 -2.82 -3.75
N CYS A 11 4.63 -4.05 -4.16
CA CYS A 11 4.39 -5.25 -3.37
C CYS A 11 5.61 -5.55 -2.51
N PHE A 12 5.40 -6.06 -1.29
CA PHE A 12 6.50 -6.33 -0.36
C PHE A 12 7.09 -7.71 -0.57
N ASP A 13 8.39 -7.84 -0.32
CA ASP A 13 9.06 -9.14 -0.26
C ASP A 13 8.67 -9.91 1.03
N GLU A 14 8.99 -11.19 1.08
CA GLU A 14 8.59 -12.05 2.20
C GLU A 14 9.18 -11.61 3.56
N PRO A 15 10.48 -11.24 3.67
CA PRO A 15 11.02 -10.73 4.93
C PRO A 15 10.31 -9.45 5.41
N CYS A 16 10.00 -8.53 4.51
CA CYS A 16 9.25 -7.32 4.83
C CYS A 16 7.84 -7.65 5.33
N LYS A 17 7.15 -8.56 4.64
CA LYS A 17 5.82 -9.04 5.07
C LYS A 17 5.85 -9.71 6.44
N ASP A 18 6.91 -10.43 6.79
CA ASP A 18 7.03 -11.05 8.11
C ASP A 18 7.03 -10.01 9.23
N VAL A 19 7.78 -8.93 9.07
CA VAL A 19 7.80 -7.82 10.04
C VAL A 19 6.43 -7.15 10.14
N LEU A 20 5.80 -6.88 9.01
CA LEU A 20 4.49 -6.24 8.96
C LEU A 20 3.38 -7.12 9.57
N CYS A 21 3.40 -8.41 9.27
CA CYS A 21 2.44 -9.36 9.83
C CYS A 21 2.59 -9.50 11.34
N ALA A 22 3.82 -9.46 11.87
CA ALA A 22 4.06 -9.47 13.32
C ALA A 22 3.48 -8.22 13.98
N ALA A 23 3.66 -7.04 13.37
CA ALA A 23 3.07 -5.79 13.86
C ALA A 23 1.54 -5.84 13.86
N ILE A 24 0.94 -6.37 12.79
CA ILE A 24 -0.52 -6.54 12.68
C ILE A 24 -1.03 -7.52 13.74
N ALA A 25 -0.37 -8.65 13.93
CA ALA A 25 -0.77 -9.67 14.90
C ALA A 25 -0.75 -9.11 16.34
N GLY A 26 0.28 -8.35 16.68
CA GLY A 26 0.38 -7.69 17.98
C GLY A 26 -0.73 -6.68 18.21
N LEU A 27 -1.03 -5.84 17.21
CA LEU A 27 -2.12 -4.88 17.30
C LEU A 27 -3.48 -5.59 17.43
N LYS A 28 -3.69 -6.62 16.61
CA LYS A 28 -4.92 -7.43 16.61
C LYS A 28 -5.17 -8.11 17.95
N SER A 29 -4.12 -8.61 18.62
CA SER A 29 -4.24 -9.27 19.91
C SER A 29 -4.75 -8.35 21.03
N HIS A 30 -4.65 -7.02 20.85
CA HIS A 30 -5.14 -6.01 21.78
C HIS A 30 -6.36 -5.24 21.25
N ALA A 31 -7.03 -5.77 20.24
CA ALA A 31 -8.21 -5.16 19.65
C ALA A 31 -9.47 -5.93 20.01
N ARG A 32 -10.53 -5.19 20.35
CA ARG A 32 -11.89 -5.74 20.52
C ARG A 32 -12.59 -5.92 19.17
N GLN A 33 -12.21 -5.09 18.20
CA GLN A 33 -12.78 -5.06 16.86
C GLN A 33 -11.73 -4.56 15.87
N GLY A 34 -11.83 -4.99 14.64
CA GLY A 34 -11.03 -4.45 13.54
C GLY A 34 -11.01 -5.37 12.33
N ASN A 35 -10.82 -4.75 11.16
CA ASN A 35 -10.56 -5.43 9.90
C ASN A 35 -9.08 -5.25 9.58
N PHE A 36 -8.29 -6.29 9.85
CA PHE A 36 -6.84 -6.22 9.69
C PHE A 36 -6.42 -6.68 8.30
N SER A 37 -5.39 -6.04 7.77
CA SER A 37 -4.84 -6.35 6.46
C SER A 37 -4.28 -7.77 6.44
N ARG A 38 -4.61 -8.51 5.38
CA ARG A 38 -4.11 -9.88 5.19
C ARG A 38 -2.75 -9.84 4.50
N ARG A 39 -1.90 -10.82 4.82
CA ARG A 39 -0.55 -10.93 4.27
C ARG A 39 -0.50 -10.81 2.75
N GLU A 40 -1.37 -11.52 2.06
CA GLU A 40 -1.43 -11.55 0.60
C GLU A 40 -1.85 -10.22 -0.04
N ASN A 41 -2.43 -9.32 0.74
CA ASN A 41 -2.88 -8.00 0.27
C ASN A 41 -1.98 -6.85 0.70
N LEU A 42 -0.87 -7.13 1.38
CA LEU A 42 0.06 -6.08 1.82
C LEU A 42 0.75 -5.43 0.62
N HIS A 43 0.58 -4.12 0.49
CA HIS A 43 1.15 -3.33 -0.60
C HIS A 43 1.21 -1.85 -0.23
N LEU A 44 2.06 -1.10 -0.91
CA LEU A 44 2.09 0.35 -0.84
C LEU A 44 1.53 0.92 -2.15
N THR A 45 0.38 1.59 -2.07
CA THR A 45 -0.25 2.19 -3.24
C THR A 45 0.48 3.44 -3.70
N LEU A 46 0.79 3.51 -4.99
CA LEU A 46 1.38 4.68 -5.63
C LEU A 46 0.33 5.54 -6.34
N ALA A 47 -0.66 4.92 -6.97
CA ALA A 47 -1.73 5.62 -7.69
C ALA A 47 -2.98 4.76 -7.81
N PHE A 48 -4.15 5.36 -7.64
CA PHE A 48 -5.44 4.73 -7.90
C PHE A 48 -5.96 5.17 -9.26
N LEU A 49 -6.27 4.20 -10.13
CA LEU A 49 -6.89 4.46 -11.43
C LEU A 49 -8.42 4.38 -11.36
N GLY A 50 -8.95 3.70 -10.34
CA GLY A 50 -10.38 3.44 -10.22
C GLY A 50 -10.88 2.37 -11.19
N GLU A 51 -12.17 2.39 -11.47
CA GLU A 51 -12.79 1.45 -12.40
C GLU A 51 -12.56 1.89 -13.84
N THR A 52 -11.95 1.02 -14.63
CA THR A 52 -11.60 1.32 -16.02
C THR A 52 -11.51 0.04 -16.85
N ASN A 53 -11.78 0.16 -18.15
CA ASN A 53 -11.54 -0.91 -19.14
C ASN A 53 -10.22 -0.69 -19.90
N ARG A 54 -9.42 0.32 -19.53
CA ARG A 54 -8.21 0.74 -20.24
C ARG A 54 -6.94 0.10 -19.69
N ILE A 55 -6.98 -1.21 -19.42
CA ILE A 55 -5.85 -1.97 -18.85
C ILE A 55 -4.59 -1.84 -19.70
N ASP A 56 -4.72 -1.96 -21.03
CA ASP A 56 -3.56 -1.90 -21.93
C ASP A 56 -2.92 -0.51 -21.97
N SER A 57 -3.72 0.54 -21.84
CA SER A 57 -3.19 1.90 -21.70
C SER A 57 -2.38 2.08 -20.41
N ALA A 58 -2.87 1.52 -19.31
CA ALA A 58 -2.15 1.52 -18.04
C ALA A 58 -0.83 0.73 -18.13
N LYS A 59 -0.85 -0.45 -18.76
CA LYS A 59 0.36 -1.26 -18.98
C LYS A 59 1.41 -0.51 -19.79
N ARG A 60 1.01 0.15 -20.89
CA ARG A 60 1.92 0.95 -21.70
C ARG A 60 2.52 2.12 -20.92
N ALA A 61 1.69 2.81 -20.13
CA ALA A 61 2.15 3.91 -19.28
C ALA A 61 3.20 3.42 -18.28
N LEU A 62 2.95 2.31 -17.57
CA LEU A 62 3.91 1.74 -16.62
C LEU A 62 5.17 1.21 -17.32
N GLY A 63 5.04 0.65 -18.51
CA GLY A 63 6.17 0.16 -19.31
C GLY A 63 7.15 1.26 -19.73
N SER A 64 6.74 2.54 -19.69
CA SER A 64 7.60 3.69 -19.98
C SER A 64 8.41 4.17 -18.77
N ILE A 65 8.11 3.67 -17.56
CA ILE A 65 8.80 4.08 -16.34
C ILE A 65 10.26 3.65 -16.38
N ARG A 66 11.15 4.59 -16.05
CA ARG A 66 12.60 4.36 -15.91
C ARG A 66 13.02 4.94 -14.59
N ALA A 67 13.39 4.07 -13.66
CA ALA A 67 13.86 4.44 -12.33
C ALA A 67 14.90 3.43 -11.85
N GLU A 68 15.77 3.85 -10.96
CA GLU A 68 16.72 2.97 -10.28
C GLU A 68 16.01 2.22 -9.14
N SER A 69 16.48 1.02 -8.82
CA SER A 69 16.07 0.34 -7.60
C SER A 69 16.54 1.11 -6.37
N PHE A 70 15.76 1.08 -5.30
CA PHE A 70 16.08 1.84 -4.09
C PHE A 70 15.64 1.10 -2.83
N ALA A 71 16.34 1.37 -1.73
CA ALA A 71 15.95 0.88 -0.42
C ALA A 71 14.75 1.66 0.11
N MET A 72 13.78 0.94 0.68
CA MET A 72 12.61 1.52 1.32
C MET A 72 12.44 0.94 2.72
N GLU A 73 12.02 1.79 3.64
CA GLU A 73 11.73 1.43 5.02
C GLU A 73 10.28 1.79 5.36
N LEU A 74 9.61 0.89 6.10
CA LEU A 74 8.36 1.21 6.78
C LEU A 74 8.64 1.22 8.27
N ALA A 75 8.29 2.30 8.94
CA ALA A 75 8.53 2.49 10.36
C ALA A 75 7.55 3.50 10.96
N GLY A 76 7.26 3.32 12.23
CA GLY A 76 6.38 4.23 12.96
C GLY A 76 4.90 3.90 12.81
N LEU A 77 4.25 3.70 13.95
CA LEU A 77 2.82 3.42 14.05
C LEU A 77 2.06 4.74 14.13
N GLY A 78 1.04 4.89 13.29
CA GLY A 78 0.16 6.04 13.29
C GLY A 78 -1.30 5.65 13.24
N CYS A 79 -2.16 6.63 13.49
CA CYS A 79 -3.60 6.42 13.59
C CYS A 79 -4.35 7.61 13.01
N PHE A 80 -5.38 7.32 12.23
CA PHE A 80 -6.42 8.29 11.90
C PHE A 80 -7.68 7.95 12.69
N GLN A 81 -8.08 8.84 13.59
CA GLN A 81 -9.29 8.66 14.37
C GLN A 81 -10.54 8.72 13.46
N ARG A 82 -11.41 7.76 13.62
CA ARG A 82 -12.64 7.62 12.84
C ARG A 82 -13.80 7.26 13.73
N SER A 83 -14.99 7.74 13.37
CA SER A 83 -16.25 7.25 13.92
C SER A 83 -16.41 5.76 13.62
N GLY A 84 -16.72 4.95 14.62
CA GLY A 84 -16.89 3.50 14.47
C GLY A 84 -15.61 2.66 14.52
N GLY A 85 -14.47 3.28 14.79
CA GLY A 85 -13.18 2.62 14.91
C GLY A 85 -12.10 3.25 14.03
N ASP A 86 -10.87 3.20 14.51
CA ASP A 86 -9.75 3.92 13.94
C ASP A 86 -9.07 3.17 12.80
N LEU A 87 -8.40 3.92 11.95
CA LEU A 87 -7.51 3.38 10.92
C LEU A 87 -6.07 3.45 11.42
N TRP A 88 -5.46 2.28 11.61
CA TRP A 88 -4.07 2.15 12.03
C TRP A 88 -3.16 1.88 10.83
N TRP A 89 -2.02 2.54 10.81
CA TRP A 89 -1.07 2.47 9.69
C TRP A 89 0.38 2.49 10.16
N MET A 90 1.25 1.96 9.32
CA MET A 90 2.70 2.12 9.46
C MET A 90 3.19 3.11 8.40
N GLY A 91 4.00 4.06 8.83
CA GLY A 91 4.50 5.13 7.97
C GLY A 91 5.70 4.71 7.12
N VAL A 92 6.00 5.55 6.15
CA VAL A 92 7.23 5.45 5.35
C VAL A 92 8.02 6.72 5.65
N PRO A 93 9.21 6.61 6.28
CA PRO A 93 10.09 7.76 6.45
C PRO A 93 10.41 8.43 5.12
N GLU A 94 10.73 9.71 5.14
CA GLU A 94 11.02 10.47 3.93
C GLU A 94 11.99 9.71 3.00
N ASN A 95 11.57 9.54 1.76
CA ASN A 95 12.31 8.79 0.75
C ASN A 95 12.17 9.48 -0.61
N GLY A 96 13.21 10.19 -1.01
CA GLY A 96 13.22 10.95 -2.25
C GLY A 96 13.06 10.07 -3.50
N ALA A 97 13.62 8.86 -3.50
CA ALA A 97 13.48 7.93 -4.62
C ALA A 97 12.04 7.42 -4.76
N LEU A 98 11.38 7.14 -3.65
CA LEU A 98 9.95 6.77 -3.64
C LEU A 98 9.08 7.91 -4.16
N THR A 99 9.32 9.13 -3.69
CA THR A 99 8.57 10.31 -4.16
C THR A 99 8.78 10.54 -5.65
N ALA A 100 10.00 10.44 -6.14
CA ALA A 100 10.31 10.59 -7.56
C ALA A 100 9.64 9.51 -8.41
N LEU A 101 9.64 8.26 -7.95
CA LEU A 101 8.95 7.15 -8.62
C LEU A 101 7.45 7.41 -8.70
N GLN A 102 6.83 7.81 -7.61
CA GLN A 102 5.40 8.10 -7.55
C GLN A 102 5.03 9.25 -8.50
N GLN A 103 5.82 10.31 -8.56
CA GLN A 103 5.62 11.42 -9.49
C GLN A 103 5.74 10.97 -10.95
N GLN A 104 6.71 10.11 -11.26
CA GLN A 104 6.88 9.56 -12.61
C GLN A 104 5.70 8.68 -13.02
N VAL A 105 5.20 7.84 -12.11
CA VAL A 105 4.01 7.00 -12.32
C VAL A 105 2.78 7.89 -12.59
N ASN A 106 2.57 8.91 -11.77
CA ASN A 106 1.45 9.84 -11.95
C ASN A 106 1.54 10.54 -13.31
N ALA A 107 2.69 11.07 -13.67
CA ALA A 107 2.89 11.77 -14.94
C ALA A 107 2.59 10.86 -16.14
N ALA A 108 3.09 9.62 -16.11
CA ALA A 108 2.86 8.66 -17.20
C ALA A 108 1.37 8.29 -17.34
N LEU A 109 0.68 8.07 -16.22
CA LEU A 109 -0.74 7.73 -16.21
C LEU A 109 -1.60 8.93 -16.66
N MET A 110 -1.30 10.14 -16.22
CA MET A 110 -1.99 11.35 -16.65
C MET A 110 -1.79 11.59 -18.15
N GLN A 111 -0.59 11.40 -18.66
CA GLN A 111 -0.29 11.51 -20.08
C GLN A 111 -1.03 10.45 -20.90
N ALA A 112 -1.29 9.28 -20.34
CA ALA A 112 -2.13 8.25 -20.94
C ALA A 112 -3.64 8.53 -20.81
N GLY A 113 -4.03 9.67 -20.21
CA GLY A 113 -5.41 10.13 -20.10
C GLY A 113 -6.18 9.59 -18.91
N PHE A 114 -5.48 9.13 -17.86
CA PHE A 114 -6.13 8.78 -16.59
C PHE A 114 -6.30 10.01 -15.70
N SER A 115 -7.45 10.11 -15.05
CA SER A 115 -7.71 11.14 -14.04
C SER A 115 -7.30 10.59 -12.67
N LEU A 116 -6.28 11.17 -12.06
CA LEU A 116 -5.77 10.76 -10.77
C LEU A 116 -6.16 11.73 -9.66
N GLU A 117 -6.21 11.26 -8.42
CA GLU A 117 -6.48 12.12 -7.28
C GLU A 117 -5.38 13.18 -7.12
N LYS A 118 -5.79 14.42 -6.87
CA LYS A 118 -4.89 15.56 -6.67
C LYS A 118 -4.39 15.72 -5.24
N ARG A 119 -4.49 14.66 -4.43
CA ARG A 119 -3.99 14.70 -3.06
C ARG A 119 -2.47 14.61 -3.02
N ALA A 120 -1.87 15.24 -2.01
CA ALA A 120 -0.47 15.03 -1.70
C ALA A 120 -0.20 13.54 -1.41
N PHE A 121 0.87 13.01 -1.96
CA PHE A 121 1.29 11.64 -1.71
C PHE A 121 1.81 11.52 -0.27
N ARG A 122 1.13 10.73 0.54
CA ARG A 122 1.51 10.40 1.92
C ARG A 122 1.63 8.90 2.05
N PRO A 123 2.80 8.34 1.79
CA PRO A 123 2.97 6.89 1.78
C PRO A 123 2.78 6.30 3.16
N HIS A 124 1.90 5.34 3.27
CA HIS A 124 1.65 4.59 4.49
C HIS A 124 1.04 3.23 4.14
N LEU A 125 1.27 2.26 5.02
CA LEU A 125 0.64 0.94 4.93
C LEU A 125 -0.48 0.84 5.95
N THR A 126 -1.70 0.59 5.50
CA THR A 126 -2.81 0.32 6.41
C THR A 126 -2.64 -1.06 7.06
N LEU A 127 -2.62 -1.08 8.38
CA LEU A 127 -2.56 -2.30 9.19
C LEU A 127 -3.94 -2.84 9.53
N GLY A 128 -4.87 -1.93 9.83
CA GLY A 128 -6.24 -2.28 10.16
C GLY A 128 -7.19 -1.10 10.05
N ARG A 129 -8.45 -1.41 9.79
CA ARG A 129 -9.56 -0.45 9.69
C ARG A 129 -10.62 -0.78 10.71
N GLN A 130 -11.38 0.24 11.13
CA GLN A 130 -12.46 0.09 12.11
C GLN A 130 -11.97 -0.59 13.40
N VAL A 131 -10.74 -0.25 13.81
CA VAL A 131 -10.07 -0.86 14.96
C VAL A 131 -10.52 -0.18 16.24
N ILE A 132 -10.96 -0.98 17.18
CA ILE A 132 -11.24 -0.56 18.56
C ILE A 132 -10.31 -1.34 19.46
N LEU A 133 -9.35 -0.65 20.05
CA LEU A 133 -8.39 -1.25 20.96
C LEU A 133 -8.98 -1.43 22.37
N GLU A 134 -8.42 -2.38 23.11
CA GLU A 134 -8.77 -2.58 24.51
C GLU A 134 -8.43 -1.34 25.35
N PRO A 135 -9.28 -0.98 26.34
CA PRO A 135 -8.96 0.05 27.29
C PRO A 135 -7.64 -0.25 28.02
N GLY A 136 -6.80 0.75 28.15
CA GLY A 136 -5.51 0.60 28.81
C GLY A 136 -4.37 0.11 27.92
N PHE A 137 -4.65 -0.34 26.69
CA PHE A 137 -3.59 -0.64 25.73
C PHE A 137 -2.92 0.64 25.24
N ARG A 138 -1.62 0.74 25.44
CA ARG A 138 -0.83 1.92 25.09
C ARG A 138 -0.20 1.75 23.72
N ALA A 139 -0.96 2.11 22.68
CA ALA A 139 -0.54 1.95 21.29
C ALA A 139 0.77 2.69 20.96
N LYS A 140 1.00 3.85 21.58
CA LYS A 140 2.24 4.61 21.41
C LYS A 140 3.46 3.82 21.90
N ASP A 141 3.36 3.20 23.06
CA ASP A 141 4.45 2.38 23.62
C ASP A 141 4.68 1.14 22.76
N TYR A 142 3.60 0.49 22.33
CA TYR A 142 3.66 -0.62 21.40
C TYR A 142 4.35 -0.24 20.10
N GLY A 143 4.01 0.89 19.52
CA GLY A 143 4.63 1.40 18.29
C GLY A 143 6.15 1.59 18.41
N GLN A 144 6.63 1.98 19.60
CA GLN A 144 8.06 2.13 19.87
C GLN A 144 8.81 0.80 19.92
N THR A 145 8.12 -0.30 20.15
CA THR A 145 8.73 -1.64 20.18
C THR A 145 8.83 -2.29 18.80
N LEU A 146 8.13 -1.73 17.79
CA LEU A 146 8.07 -2.32 16.46
C LEU A 146 9.38 -2.10 15.70
N PRO A 147 9.99 -3.17 15.17
CA PRO A 147 11.14 -3.02 14.27
C PRO A 147 10.69 -2.42 12.93
N PRO A 148 11.58 -1.69 12.24
CA PRO A 148 11.29 -1.26 10.89
C PRO A 148 11.25 -2.44 9.93
N ALA A 149 10.39 -2.37 8.90
CA ALA A 149 10.38 -3.29 7.79
C ALA A 149 11.17 -2.67 6.63
N ARG A 150 12.18 -3.36 6.11
CA ARG A 150 13.06 -2.86 5.05
C ARG A 150 13.06 -3.77 3.86
N MET A 151 13.10 -3.18 2.66
CA MET A 151 13.22 -3.92 1.42
C MET A 151 13.92 -3.10 0.33
N LEU A 152 14.42 -3.78 -0.68
CA LEU A 152 14.85 -3.16 -1.92
C LEU A 152 13.68 -3.18 -2.91
N VAL A 153 13.25 -1.99 -3.37
CA VAL A 153 12.21 -1.84 -4.39
C VAL A 153 12.86 -2.05 -5.76
N LYS A 154 12.43 -3.10 -6.46
CA LYS A 154 12.96 -3.51 -7.77
C LYS A 154 11.91 -3.50 -8.88
N GLU A 155 10.65 -3.28 -8.53
CA GLU A 155 9.55 -3.32 -9.48
C GLU A 155 8.33 -2.60 -8.94
N ILE A 156 7.45 -2.20 -9.84
CA ILE A 156 6.10 -1.74 -9.56
C ILE A 156 5.10 -2.62 -10.27
N ALA A 157 3.89 -2.71 -9.75
CA ALA A 157 2.85 -3.57 -10.31
C ALA A 157 1.57 -2.79 -10.58
N LEU A 158 0.93 -3.11 -11.70
CA LEU A 158 -0.47 -2.77 -11.94
C LEU A 158 -1.31 -3.87 -11.31
N MET A 159 -2.13 -3.49 -10.35
CA MET A 159 -2.94 -4.40 -9.55
C MET A 159 -4.41 -4.25 -9.88
N GLU A 160 -5.12 -5.35 -9.87
CA GLU A 160 -6.57 -5.41 -9.91
C GLU A 160 -7.13 -5.74 -8.53
N SER A 161 -8.08 -4.95 -8.07
CA SER A 161 -8.87 -5.24 -6.87
C SER A 161 -10.14 -5.98 -7.27
N ARG A 162 -10.31 -7.20 -6.79
CA ARG A 162 -11.53 -7.99 -7.04
C ARG A 162 -11.95 -8.79 -5.82
N ARG A 163 -13.21 -9.21 -5.81
CA ARG A 163 -13.72 -10.11 -4.77
C ARG A 163 -13.84 -11.52 -5.32
N VAL A 164 -13.27 -12.47 -4.59
CA VAL A 164 -13.35 -13.90 -4.90
C VAL A 164 -13.90 -14.59 -3.66
N ASN A 165 -15.05 -15.25 -3.79
CA ASN A 165 -15.75 -15.89 -2.67
C ASN A 165 -15.98 -14.93 -1.49
N GLY A 166 -16.34 -13.67 -1.78
CA GLY A 166 -16.58 -12.64 -0.76
C GLY A 166 -15.32 -11.99 -0.19
N LEU A 167 -14.13 -12.51 -0.47
CA LEU A 167 -12.86 -11.96 0.02
C LEU A 167 -12.22 -11.02 -1.00
N LEU A 168 -11.75 -9.89 -0.52
CA LEU A 168 -10.99 -8.94 -1.31
C LEU A 168 -9.62 -9.54 -1.65
N GLN A 169 -9.28 -9.55 -2.93
CA GLN A 169 -7.98 -10.00 -3.44
C GLN A 169 -7.39 -8.96 -4.38
N TYR A 170 -6.08 -8.84 -4.33
CA TYR A 170 -5.30 -8.00 -5.25
C TYR A 170 -4.48 -8.90 -6.18
N VAL A 171 -4.71 -8.76 -7.47
CA VAL A 171 -4.11 -9.61 -8.49
C VAL A 171 -3.25 -8.78 -9.41
N PRO A 172 -1.97 -9.14 -9.60
CA PRO A 172 -1.10 -8.42 -10.54
C PRO A 172 -1.56 -8.66 -11.98
N ARG A 173 -1.66 -7.57 -12.74
CA ARG A 173 -2.02 -7.57 -14.16
C ARG A 173 -0.81 -7.24 -15.05
N PHE A 174 0.19 -6.59 -14.48
CA PHE A 174 1.43 -6.24 -15.14
C PHE A 174 2.48 -5.88 -14.11
N VAL A 175 3.72 -6.24 -14.35
CA VAL A 175 4.87 -5.89 -13.51
C VAL A 175 5.89 -5.16 -14.35
N GLN A 176 6.33 -3.99 -13.88
CA GLN A 176 7.39 -3.21 -14.50
C GLN A 176 8.62 -3.23 -13.61
N PRO A 177 9.71 -3.87 -14.04
CA PRO A 177 11.00 -3.80 -13.33
C PRO A 177 11.55 -2.37 -13.34
N ILE A 178 12.28 -2.03 -12.28
CA ILE A 178 13.12 -0.82 -12.15
C ILE A 178 14.53 -1.23 -11.72
N GLY A 179 15.53 -0.43 -12.09
CA GLY A 179 16.93 -0.75 -11.78
C GLY A 179 17.83 -0.78 -12.97
#